data_bd18a297ce9c8b96c8e920dcd8898071
#
_entry.id   bd18a297ce9c8b96c8e920dcd8898071
#
_cell.length_a   1.000
_cell.length_b   1.000
_cell.length_c   1.000
_cell.angle_alpha   90.00
_cell.angle_beta   90.00
_cell.angle_gamma   90.00
#
_symmetry.space_group_name_H-M   'P 1'
#
loop_
_entity.id
_entity.type
_entity.pdbx_description
1 polymer ?
#
loop_
_entity_poly.entity_id
_entity_poly.type
_entity_poly.pdbx_seq_one_letter_code
_entity_poly.pdbx_strand_id
1 'polypeptide(L)'
;NPFNPQTIIRFTIPSTQNASIAIYDMMGRTIRKVNMDGLLPGIHQFKWDGKNQRGSSVSAGIYLYKLSTLNFSMTRKMILLK
;
A
#
# COMPACT_ATOMS: atom_id res chain seq x y z
N ASN A 1 -10.56 13.12 -17.24
CA ASN A 1 -9.96 13.53 -15.98
C ASN A 1 -8.46 13.51 -16.08
N PRO A 2 -7.81 14.62 -15.84
CA PRO A 2 -6.35 14.64 -15.84
C PRO A 2 -5.72 13.90 -14.67
N PHE A 3 -6.51 13.42 -13.73
CA PHE A 3 -6.01 12.70 -12.58
C PHE A 3 -6.08 11.22 -12.80
N ASN A 4 -5.03 10.54 -12.38
CA ASN A 4 -5.12 9.11 -12.14
C ASN A 4 -5.40 8.95 -10.65
N PRO A 5 -6.41 8.14 -10.28
CA PRO A 5 -6.62 7.87 -8.86
C PRO A 5 -5.38 7.20 -8.30
N GLN A 6 -4.84 7.79 -7.25
CA GLN A 6 -3.69 7.20 -6.57
C GLN A 6 -3.61 7.70 -5.14
N THR A 7 -3.03 6.88 -4.30
CA THR A 7 -2.76 7.20 -2.91
C THR A 7 -1.30 6.88 -2.63
N ILE A 8 -0.63 7.77 -1.92
CA ILE A 8 0.78 7.60 -1.58
C ILE A 8 0.88 7.09 -0.14
N ILE A 9 1.55 5.96 0.01
CA ILE A 9 1.89 5.39 1.31
C ILE A 9 3.35 5.69 1.57
N ARG A 10 3.61 6.44 2.64
CA ARG A 10 4.98 6.82 3.02
C ARG A 10 5.35 6.13 4.30
N PHE A 11 6.55 5.58 4.36
CA PHE A 11 7.01 4.85 5.54
C PHE A 11 8.53 4.96 5.67
N THR A 12 9.01 4.69 6.88
CA THR A 12 10.43 4.76 7.21
C THR A 12 10.96 3.37 7.53
N ILE A 13 12.12 3.05 6.96
CA ILE A 13 12.82 1.80 7.20
C ILE A 13 14.09 2.13 8.01
N PRO A 14 14.25 1.57 9.23
CA PRO A 14 15.40 1.90 10.08
C PRO A 14 16.68 1.16 9.71
N SER A 15 16.57 0.01 9.06
CA SER A 15 17.72 -0.78 8.62
C SER A 15 17.36 -1.53 7.36
N THR A 16 18.35 -1.93 6.57
CA THR A 16 18.10 -2.68 5.33
C THR A 16 17.28 -3.92 5.63
N GLN A 17 16.13 -4.05 4.98
CA GLN A 17 15.23 -5.17 5.20
C GLN A 17 14.19 -5.27 4.11
N ASN A 18 13.48 -6.39 4.11
CA ASN A 18 12.35 -6.60 3.22
C ASN A 18 11.08 -6.07 3.89
N ALA A 19 10.17 -5.59 3.08
CA ALA A 19 8.88 -5.13 3.54
C ALA A 19 7.80 -5.59 2.58
N SER A 20 6.56 -5.60 3.04
CA SER A 20 5.42 -5.86 2.18
C SER A 20 4.30 -4.88 2.52
N ILE A 21 3.51 -4.55 1.50
CA ILE A 21 2.30 -3.75 1.68
C ILE A 21 1.14 -4.58 1.13
N ALA A 22 0.12 -4.75 1.96
CA ALA A 22 -1.12 -5.40 1.54
C ALA A 22 -2.24 -4.38 1.68
N ILE A 23 -3.08 -4.31 0.64
CA ILE A 23 -4.21 -3.39 0.60
C ILE A 23 -5.49 -4.22 0.66
N TYR A 24 -6.38 -3.83 1.55
CA TYR A 24 -7.64 -4.52 1.80
C TYR A 24 -8.80 -3.56 1.66
N ASP A 25 -9.94 -4.08 1.22
CA ASP A 25 -11.18 -3.32 1.32
C ASP A 25 -11.72 -3.42 2.75
N MET A 26 -12.83 -2.73 3.01
CA MET A 26 -13.41 -2.70 4.37
C MET A 26 -14.04 -4.02 4.78
N MET A 27 -14.20 -4.95 3.86
CA MET A 27 -14.67 -6.30 4.16
C MET A 27 -13.53 -7.27 4.46
N GLY A 28 -12.28 -6.78 4.41
CA GLY A 28 -11.11 -7.59 4.70
C GLY A 28 -10.59 -8.37 3.51
N ARG A 29 -11.14 -8.15 2.32
CA ARG A 29 -10.65 -8.84 1.12
C ARG A 29 -9.36 -8.18 0.63
N THR A 30 -8.39 -9.01 0.27
CA THR A 30 -7.12 -8.51 -0.27
C THR A 30 -7.34 -7.94 -1.67
N ILE A 31 -7.01 -6.67 -1.82
CA ILE A 31 -7.09 -5.98 -3.11
C ILE A 31 -5.76 -6.11 -3.84
N ARG A 32 -4.67 -5.84 -3.16
CA ARG A 32 -3.34 -5.89 -3.77
C ARG A 32 -2.29 -6.19 -2.71
N LYS A 33 -1.25 -6.90 -3.11
CA LYS A 33 -0.10 -7.16 -2.25
C LYS A 33 1.17 -6.94 -3.04
N VAL A 34 2.12 -6.23 -2.43
CA VAL A 34 3.40 -5.89 -3.05
C VAL A 34 4.51 -6.25 -2.08
N ASN A 35 5.52 -6.96 -2.58
CA ASN A 35 6.72 -7.27 -1.81
C ASN A 35 7.85 -6.37 -2.29
N MET A 36 8.59 -5.80 -1.35
CA MET A 36 9.71 -4.92 -1.62
C MET A 36 10.92 -5.47 -0.90
N ASP A 37 11.91 -5.93 -1.66
CA ASP A 37 13.07 -6.59 -1.09
C ASP A 37 14.25 -5.63 -1.03
N GLY A 38 15.06 -5.79 0.02
CA GLY A 38 16.32 -5.07 0.13
C GLY A 38 16.17 -3.56 0.24
N LEU A 39 15.13 -3.07 0.91
CA LEU A 39 14.97 -1.64 1.10
C LEU A 39 16.07 -1.10 2.00
N LEU A 40 16.69 -0.01 1.55
CA LEU A 40 17.72 0.69 2.33
C LEU A 40 17.09 1.54 3.42
N PRO A 41 17.84 1.84 4.50
CA PRO A 41 17.32 2.73 5.54
C PRO A 41 16.89 4.07 4.95
N GLY A 42 15.82 4.62 5.49
CA GLY A 42 15.34 5.93 5.09
C GLY A 42 13.86 5.95 4.81
N ILE A 43 13.44 7.00 4.14
CA ILE A 43 12.04 7.24 3.81
C ILE A 43 11.73 6.63 2.44
N HIS A 44 10.64 5.89 2.37
CA HIS A 44 10.17 5.24 1.15
C HIS A 44 8.73 5.62 0.87
N GLN A 45 8.35 5.50 -0.39
CA GLN A 45 6.98 5.73 -0.82
C GLN A 45 6.51 4.58 -1.70
N PHE A 46 5.25 4.21 -1.53
CA PHE A 46 4.55 3.34 -2.46
C PHE A 46 3.33 4.09 -2.98
N LYS A 47 3.21 4.17 -4.29
CA LYS A 47 2.05 4.80 -4.93
C LYS A 47 1.08 3.71 -5.36
N TRP A 48 -0.12 3.78 -4.79
CA TRP A 48 -1.18 2.87 -5.20
C TRP A 48 -2.04 3.56 -6.25
N ASP A 49 -2.18 2.93 -7.38
CA ASP A 49 -2.89 3.47 -8.53
C ASP A 49 -4.39 3.15 -8.52
N GLY A 50 -4.91 2.60 -7.42
CA GLY A 50 -6.32 2.26 -7.32
C GLY A 50 -6.70 1.02 -8.07
N LYS A 51 -5.75 0.14 -8.33
CA LYS A 51 -6.00 -1.11 -9.05
C LYS A 51 -5.76 -2.31 -8.16
N ASN A 52 -6.50 -3.39 -8.43
CA ASN A 52 -6.30 -4.64 -7.74
C ASN A 52 -5.12 -5.41 -8.34
N GLN A 53 -4.89 -6.64 -7.84
CA GLN A 53 -3.75 -7.45 -8.28
C GLN A 53 -3.82 -7.78 -9.77
N ARG A 54 -5.01 -7.80 -10.34
CA ARG A 54 -5.21 -8.10 -11.77
C ARG A 54 -5.06 -6.87 -12.66
N GLY A 55 -4.87 -5.69 -12.06
CA GLY A 55 -4.77 -4.46 -12.82
C GLY A 55 -6.11 -3.79 -13.11
N SER A 56 -7.20 -4.26 -12.50
CA SER A 56 -8.52 -3.67 -12.68
C SER A 56 -8.76 -2.58 -11.63
N SER A 57 -9.37 -1.48 -12.04
CA SER A 57 -9.70 -0.39 -11.14
C SER A 57 -10.71 -0.82 -10.09
N VAL A 58 -10.51 -0.37 -8.86
CA VAL A 58 -11.45 -0.59 -7.78
C VAL A 58 -12.20 0.70 -7.48
N SER A 59 -13.30 0.58 -6.72
CA SER A 59 -14.17 1.72 -6.42
C SER A 59 -13.45 2.74 -5.54
N ALA A 60 -13.80 4.00 -5.71
CA ALA A 60 -13.42 5.03 -4.73
C ALA A 60 -13.99 4.66 -3.37
N GLY A 61 -13.29 5.00 -2.32
CA GLY A 61 -13.75 4.74 -0.97
C GLY A 61 -12.61 4.49 0.00
N ILE A 62 -12.95 3.84 1.10
CA ILE A 62 -12.03 3.61 2.22
C ILE A 62 -11.41 2.22 2.08
N TYR A 63 -10.10 2.18 2.23
CA TYR A 63 -9.31 0.96 2.19
C TYR A 63 -8.37 0.93 3.39
N LEU A 64 -7.88 -0.25 3.71
CA LEU A 64 -6.86 -0.43 4.73
C LEU A 64 -5.58 -0.88 4.03
N TYR A 65 -4.45 -0.44 4.54
CA TYR A 65 -3.17 -1.03 4.11
C TYR A 65 -2.40 -1.50 5.33
N LYS A 66 -1.70 -2.61 5.16
CA LYS A 66 -0.85 -3.19 6.18
C LYS A 66 0.57 -3.21 5.66
N LEU A 67 1.44 -2.48 6.35
CA LEU A 67 2.87 -2.52 6.11
C LEU A 67 3.48 -3.52 7.07
N SER A 68 4.23 -4.48 6.54
CA SER A 68 4.85 -5.54 7.35
C SER A 68 6.33 -5.65 7.04
N THR A 69 7.12 -5.80 8.09
CA THR A 69 8.52 -6.21 7.99
C THR A 69 8.71 -7.44 8.87
N LEU A 70 9.94 -7.96 8.93
CA LEU A 70 10.20 -9.09 9.80
C LEU A 70 9.87 -8.80 11.26
N ASN A 71 10.07 -7.57 11.69
CA ASN A 71 10.02 -7.21 13.11
C ASN A 71 8.78 -6.42 13.52
N PHE A 72 8.00 -5.90 12.60
CA PHE A 72 6.80 -5.16 12.96
C PHE A 72 5.79 -5.15 11.82
N SER A 73 4.57 -4.78 12.16
CA SER A 73 3.55 -4.48 11.18
C SER A 73 2.67 -3.35 11.71
N MET A 74 2.10 -2.60 10.80
CA MET A 74 1.10 -1.60 11.13
C MET A 74 0.03 -1.55 10.07
N THR A 75 -1.19 -1.25 10.50
CA THR A 75 -2.36 -1.14 9.62
C THR A 75 -2.93 0.26 9.74
N ARG A 76 -3.20 0.87 8.60
CA ARG A 76 -3.78 2.20 8.55
C ARG A 76 -4.89 2.27 7.53
N LYS A 77 -5.78 3.24 7.74
CA LYS A 77 -6.87 3.54 6.85
C LYS A 77 -6.42 4.56 5.82
N MET A 78 -6.90 4.43 4.60
CA MET A 78 -6.65 5.40 3.55
C MET A 78 -7.90 5.57 2.68
N ILE A 79 -7.92 6.64 1.92
CA ILE A 79 -9.05 6.96 1.05
C ILE A 79 -8.55 7.01 -0.39
N LEU A 80 -9.26 6.29 -1.26
CA LEU A 80 -9.04 6.38 -2.71
C LEU A 80 -10.10 7.30 -3.30
N LEU A 81 -9.63 8.37 -3.90
CA LEU A 81 -10.49 9.34 -4.59
C LEU A 81 -10.41 9.10 -6.09
N LYS A 82 -11.47 9.46 -6.76
CA LYS A 82 -11.52 9.40 -8.22
C LYS A 82 -12.08 10.68 -8.82
#